data_87b5c9c21f48dcf0a73a56444d1794d7
#
_entry.id   87b5c9c21f48dcf0a73a56444d1794d7
#
_cell.length_a   1.000
_cell.length_b   1.000
_cell.length_c   1.000
_cell.angle_alpha   90.00
_cell.angle_beta   90.00
_cell.angle_gamma   90.00
#
_symmetry.space_group_name_H-M   'P 1'
#
loop_
_entity.id
_entity.type
_entity.pdbx_description
1 polymer ?
#
loop_
_entity_poly.entity_id
_entity_poly.type
_entity_poly.pdbx_seq_one_letter_code
_entity_poly.pdbx_strand_id
1 'polypeptide(L)'
;KIGYNFKRREFYWTVNSNYDYWPVKRASIQLKFGNGNRIYSSKVVEKIKDIPDSLFNFDDLHLDYFNDLFFELNHSVEVTNGFFIKAGVTVHQRDAVKPSTIIILQPGGESDGSLDIISELKTRYISFAPRLQLEWTPGQFYYLKGNRKINLYSYFPTFSFDYERGIKGVLNSTGRYEKIEVDMQHHIRLGLMRDIYYRVGAGAFTNKHELYFVDFANFSKRNLPV
;
A
#
# COMPACT_ATOMS: atom_id res chain seq x y z
N LYS A 1 11.84 15.17 2.95
CA LYS A 1 11.87 15.53 1.53
C LYS A 1 10.94 16.71 1.32
N ILE A 2 11.43 17.75 0.62
CA ILE A 2 10.69 18.98 0.36
C ILE A 2 10.86 19.29 -1.12
N GLY A 3 9.82 19.80 -1.78
CA GLY A 3 9.87 20.21 -3.17
C GLY A 3 8.74 21.18 -3.51
N TYR A 4 8.90 21.85 -4.64
CA TYR A 4 7.92 22.79 -5.15
C TYR A 4 7.59 22.47 -6.61
N ASN A 5 6.29 22.39 -6.92
CA ASN A 5 5.81 22.21 -8.29
C ASN A 5 5.48 23.57 -8.89
N PHE A 6 6.35 24.06 -9.78
CA PHE A 6 6.20 25.39 -10.40
C PHE A 6 4.96 25.49 -11.30
N LYS A 7 4.60 24.42 -12.02
CA LYS A 7 3.43 24.43 -12.93
C LYS A 7 2.11 24.58 -12.16
N ARG A 8 2.03 23.97 -10.96
CA ARG A 8 0.84 23.98 -10.10
C ARG A 8 0.90 25.02 -8.98
N ARG A 9 2.06 25.64 -8.77
CA ARG A 9 2.33 26.55 -7.66
C ARG A 9 2.04 25.92 -6.29
N GLU A 10 2.34 24.62 -6.15
CA GLU A 10 2.09 23.83 -4.95
C GLU A 10 3.37 23.40 -4.29
N PHE A 11 3.36 23.45 -2.97
CA PHE A 11 4.45 22.98 -2.13
C PHE A 11 4.15 21.56 -1.67
N TYR A 12 5.11 20.64 -1.83
CA TYR A 12 4.99 19.28 -1.32
C TYR A 12 6.11 18.95 -0.36
N TRP A 13 5.78 18.18 0.66
CA TRP A 13 6.74 17.77 1.67
C TRP A 13 6.38 16.40 2.23
N THR A 14 7.40 15.63 2.64
CA THR A 14 7.25 14.34 3.28
C THR A 14 8.30 14.22 4.37
N VAL A 15 7.85 13.87 5.56
CA VAL A 15 8.69 13.48 6.69
C VAL A 15 8.51 11.99 6.88
N ASN A 16 9.63 11.28 6.98
CA ASN A 16 9.69 9.86 7.28
C ASN A 16 10.70 9.67 8.40
N SER A 17 10.22 9.18 9.54
CA SER A 17 11.03 8.88 10.71
C SER A 17 10.88 7.41 11.04
N ASN A 18 12.00 6.74 11.26
CA ASN A 18 12.06 5.35 11.69
C ASN A 18 12.90 5.26 12.96
N TYR A 19 12.34 4.72 14.02
CA TYR A 19 13.00 4.54 15.30
C TYR A 19 13.07 3.06 15.67
N ASP A 20 14.27 2.47 15.53
CA ASP A 20 14.58 1.09 15.87
C ASP A 20 14.94 1.01 17.37
N TYR A 21 13.99 0.68 18.21
CA TYR A 21 14.20 0.65 19.66
C TYR A 21 14.68 -0.72 20.19
N TRP A 22 14.45 -1.80 19.44
CA TRP A 22 14.93 -3.14 19.80
C TRP A 22 15.41 -3.91 18.55
N PRO A 23 16.67 -3.66 18.10
CA PRO A 23 17.18 -4.20 16.83
C PRO A 23 17.26 -5.73 16.77
N VAL A 24 17.46 -6.42 17.91
CA VAL A 24 17.47 -7.90 17.98
C VAL A 24 16.10 -8.48 17.66
N LYS A 25 15.03 -7.81 18.07
CA LYS A 25 13.64 -8.18 17.78
C LYS A 25 13.09 -7.48 16.53
N ARG A 26 13.94 -6.76 15.81
CA ARG A 26 13.52 -5.96 14.65
C ARG A 26 12.34 -5.03 14.98
N ALA A 27 12.31 -4.58 16.24
CA ALA A 27 11.22 -3.75 16.73
C ALA A 27 11.48 -2.29 16.36
N SER A 28 10.53 -1.70 15.64
CA SER A 28 10.62 -0.32 15.18
C SER A 28 9.27 0.37 15.14
N ILE A 29 9.31 1.69 15.27
CA ILE A 29 8.18 2.58 15.05
C ILE A 29 8.51 3.44 13.85
N GLN A 30 7.65 3.40 12.85
CA GLN A 30 7.75 4.22 11.66
C GLN A 30 6.62 5.24 11.64
N LEU A 31 7.00 6.50 11.55
CA LEU A 31 6.10 7.62 11.37
C LEU A 31 6.36 8.24 10.00
N LYS A 32 5.31 8.37 9.20
CA LYS A 32 5.40 9.00 7.90
C LYS A 32 4.20 9.92 7.70
N PHE A 33 4.45 11.16 7.35
CA PHE A 33 3.42 12.15 7.10
C PHE A 33 3.87 13.17 6.07
N GLY A 34 2.92 13.75 5.36
CA GLY A 34 3.22 14.71 4.31
C GLY A 34 2.05 15.00 3.42
N ASN A 35 2.31 15.87 2.45
CA ASN A 35 1.40 16.12 1.36
C ASN A 35 2.08 15.84 0.01
N GLY A 36 1.28 15.53 -1.00
CA GLY A 36 1.81 15.33 -2.35
C GLY A 36 0.72 14.94 -3.33
N ASN A 37 1.02 15.12 -4.60
CA ASN A 37 0.12 14.69 -5.66
C ASN A 37 0.38 13.23 -6.00
N ARG A 38 -0.67 12.44 -6.06
CA ARG A 38 -0.59 11.03 -6.48
C ARG A 38 -1.43 10.80 -7.72
N ILE A 39 -0.94 9.94 -8.60
CA ILE A 39 -1.63 9.50 -9.81
C ILE A 39 -2.44 8.25 -9.48
N TYR A 40 -3.66 8.20 -9.97
CA TYR A 40 -4.62 7.13 -9.70
C TYR A 40 -4.20 5.74 -10.14
N SER A 41 -3.38 5.60 -11.18
CA SER A 41 -3.10 4.30 -11.77
C SER A 41 -1.63 4.01 -11.95
N SER A 42 -1.15 2.91 -11.35
CA SER A 42 0.21 2.41 -11.56
C SER A 42 0.48 2.00 -13.03
N LYS A 43 -0.55 1.52 -13.75
CA LYS A 43 -0.43 1.19 -15.18
C LYS A 43 -0.19 2.42 -16.06
N VAL A 44 -0.70 3.56 -15.64
CA VAL A 44 -0.47 4.83 -16.33
C VAL A 44 0.97 5.29 -16.10
N VAL A 45 1.51 5.14 -14.90
CA VAL A 45 2.92 5.47 -14.60
C VAL A 45 3.88 4.61 -15.43
N GLU A 46 3.56 3.34 -15.63
CA GLU A 46 4.37 2.46 -16.51
C GLU A 46 4.31 2.92 -17.97
N LYS A 47 3.13 3.23 -18.49
CA LYS A 47 3.00 3.77 -19.86
C LYS A 47 3.68 5.12 -20.04
N ILE A 48 3.71 5.97 -19.02
CA ILE A 48 4.39 7.25 -19.04
C ILE A 48 5.91 7.08 -19.18
N LYS A 49 6.49 6.07 -18.54
CA LYS A 49 7.93 5.79 -18.62
C LYS A 49 8.39 5.38 -20.02
N ASP A 50 7.50 4.83 -20.82
CA ASP A 50 7.78 4.35 -22.16
C ASP A 50 7.60 5.44 -23.25
N ILE A 51 7.10 6.62 -22.88
CA ILE A 51 6.90 7.75 -23.79
C ILE A 51 8.15 8.65 -23.79
N PRO A 52 8.78 8.93 -24.95
CA PRO A 52 9.89 9.85 -25.02
C PRO A 52 9.53 11.24 -24.48
N ASP A 53 10.43 11.86 -23.73
CA ASP A 53 10.20 13.16 -23.08
C ASP A 53 9.77 14.28 -24.06
N SER A 54 10.17 14.17 -25.32
CA SER A 54 9.81 15.12 -26.39
C SER A 54 8.35 15.05 -26.86
N LEU A 55 7.64 13.94 -26.56
CA LEU A 55 6.24 13.73 -26.94
C LEU A 55 5.30 13.77 -25.72
N PHE A 56 5.83 14.08 -24.55
CA PHE A 56 5.07 14.04 -23.31
C PHE A 56 4.24 15.31 -23.12
N ASN A 57 2.94 15.22 -23.45
CA ASN A 57 1.98 16.26 -23.12
C ASN A 57 1.08 15.82 -21.96
N PHE A 58 1.28 16.43 -20.78
CA PHE A 58 0.48 16.11 -19.59
C PHE A 58 -1.00 16.43 -19.74
N ASP A 59 -1.36 17.36 -20.60
CA ASP A 59 -2.74 17.82 -20.77
C ASP A 59 -3.58 16.85 -21.63
N ASP A 60 -2.92 16.06 -22.48
CA ASP A 60 -3.56 15.02 -23.32
C ASP A 60 -3.73 13.68 -22.58
N LEU A 61 -2.98 13.47 -21.51
CA LEU A 61 -3.20 12.36 -20.60
C LEU A 61 -4.32 12.77 -19.63
N HIS A 62 -5.49 12.21 -19.80
CA HIS A 62 -6.60 12.33 -18.84
C HIS A 62 -6.25 11.60 -17.52
N LEU A 63 -5.20 12.09 -16.85
CA LEU A 63 -4.75 11.58 -15.58
C LEU A 63 -5.47 12.32 -14.47
N ASP A 64 -6.26 11.59 -13.72
CA ASP A 64 -6.86 12.11 -12.52
C ASP A 64 -5.80 12.21 -11.43
N TYR A 65 -5.49 13.45 -11.06
CA TYR A 65 -4.62 13.77 -9.94
C TYR A 65 -5.45 14.11 -8.72
N PHE A 66 -4.98 13.70 -7.58
CA PHE A 66 -5.50 14.15 -6.30
C PHE A 66 -4.35 14.62 -5.41
N ASN A 67 -4.62 15.63 -4.61
CA ASN A 67 -3.73 16.04 -3.54
C ASN A 67 -3.99 15.13 -2.34
N ASP A 68 -2.95 14.48 -1.83
CA ASP A 68 -3.03 13.51 -0.73
C ASP A 68 -2.27 14.05 0.48
N LEU A 69 -3.01 14.49 1.48
CA LEU A 69 -2.47 14.73 2.81
C LEU A 69 -2.55 13.43 3.59
N PHE A 70 -1.40 12.88 3.96
CA PHE A 70 -1.35 11.56 4.58
C PHE A 70 -0.58 11.53 5.89
N PHE A 71 -1.02 10.62 6.76
CA PHE A 71 -0.37 10.25 7.99
C PHE A 71 -0.35 8.73 8.11
N GLU A 72 0.82 8.14 8.30
CA GLU A 72 1.02 6.70 8.47
C GLU A 72 1.83 6.48 9.75
N LEU A 73 1.30 5.70 10.67
CA LEU A 73 2.00 5.23 11.86
C LEU A 73 2.02 3.71 11.83
N ASN A 74 3.21 3.13 11.87
CA ASN A 74 3.39 1.68 11.88
C ASN A 74 4.30 1.28 13.04
N HIS A 75 3.94 0.23 13.71
CA HIS A 75 4.77 -0.47 14.68
C HIS A 75 5.06 -1.87 14.17
N SER A 76 6.30 -2.30 14.26
CA SER A 76 6.71 -3.63 13.83
C SER A 76 7.56 -4.30 14.88
N VAL A 77 7.43 -5.63 15.02
CA VAL A 77 8.21 -6.43 15.95
C VAL A 77 8.28 -7.89 15.49
N GLU A 78 9.41 -8.52 15.69
CA GLU A 78 9.57 -9.97 15.58
C GLU A 78 9.33 -10.61 16.93
N VAL A 79 8.12 -11.17 17.10
CA VAL A 79 7.67 -11.77 18.37
C VAL A 79 8.49 -13.02 18.73
N THR A 80 8.63 -13.91 17.77
CA THR A 80 9.50 -15.09 17.85
C THR A 80 10.30 -15.21 16.56
N ASN A 81 11.32 -16.05 16.56
CA ASN A 81 12.18 -16.20 15.39
C ASN A 81 11.39 -16.55 14.12
N GLY A 82 11.49 -15.70 13.12
CA GLY A 82 10.78 -15.83 11.85
C GLY A 82 9.30 -15.45 11.89
N PHE A 83 8.74 -15.02 13.03
CA PHE A 83 7.37 -14.52 13.11
C PHE A 83 7.35 -13.01 13.38
N PHE A 84 7.02 -12.26 12.37
CA PHE A 84 7.04 -10.81 12.34
C PHE A 84 5.61 -10.25 12.25
N ILE A 85 5.33 -9.28 13.09
CA ILE A 85 4.05 -8.57 13.13
C ILE A 85 4.31 -7.09 12.83
N LYS A 86 3.52 -6.53 11.94
CA LYS A 86 3.47 -5.08 11.70
C LYS A 86 2.02 -4.64 11.81
N ALA A 87 1.75 -3.76 12.77
CA ALA A 87 0.44 -3.14 12.96
C ALA A 87 0.57 -1.63 12.74
N GLY A 88 -0.41 -1.04 12.13
CA GLY A 88 -0.37 0.39 11.86
C GLY A 88 -1.73 0.99 11.54
N VAL A 89 -1.69 2.28 11.36
CA VAL A 89 -2.84 3.09 10.99
C VAL A 89 -2.44 4.04 9.89
N THR A 90 -3.29 4.17 8.89
CA THR A 90 -3.14 5.15 7.80
C THR A 90 -4.34 6.08 7.78
N VAL A 91 -4.05 7.36 7.63
CA VAL A 91 -5.06 8.40 7.42
C VAL A 91 -4.71 9.13 6.16
N HIS A 92 -5.66 9.24 5.24
CA HIS A 92 -5.49 9.98 4.00
C HIS A 92 -6.64 10.96 3.84
N GLN A 93 -6.31 12.20 3.56
CA GLN A 93 -7.25 13.19 3.06
C GLN A 93 -6.88 13.48 1.61
N ARG A 94 -7.77 13.17 0.70
CA ARG A 94 -7.57 13.31 -0.73
C ARG A 94 -8.54 14.34 -1.27
N ASP A 95 -7.99 15.36 -1.89
CA ASP A 95 -8.76 16.43 -2.54
C ASP A 95 -8.56 16.33 -4.05
N ALA A 96 -9.66 16.29 -4.81
CA ALA A 96 -9.59 16.27 -6.27
C ALA A 96 -9.04 17.58 -6.80
N VAL A 97 -8.03 17.51 -7.67
CA VAL A 97 -7.39 18.72 -8.24
C VAL A 97 -8.16 19.27 -9.43
N LYS A 98 -8.84 18.39 -10.18
CA LYS A 98 -9.87 18.77 -11.18
C LYS A 98 -11.16 18.09 -10.77
N PRO A 99 -12.33 18.63 -11.10
CA PRO A 99 -13.59 17.95 -10.89
C PRO A 99 -13.64 16.72 -11.82
N SER A 100 -13.00 15.65 -11.41
CA SER A 100 -13.08 14.35 -12.04
C SER A 100 -14.19 13.55 -11.39
N THR A 101 -14.90 12.81 -12.19
CA THR A 101 -15.95 11.91 -11.74
C THR A 101 -15.33 10.84 -10.86
N ILE A 102 -15.57 10.89 -9.56
CA ILE A 102 -15.20 9.79 -8.66
C ILE A 102 -16.21 8.69 -8.87
N ILE A 103 -15.75 7.60 -9.48
CA ILE A 103 -16.60 6.43 -9.72
C ILE A 103 -16.69 5.65 -8.39
N ILE A 104 -17.88 5.64 -7.80
CA ILE A 104 -18.20 4.79 -6.66
C ILE A 104 -18.83 3.52 -7.22
N LEU A 105 -18.19 2.39 -6.99
CA LEU A 105 -18.75 1.09 -7.33
C LEU A 105 -19.62 0.65 -6.16
N GLN A 106 -20.93 0.71 -6.31
CA GLN A 106 -21.86 0.06 -5.40
C GLN A 106 -22.29 -1.28 -5.98
N PRO A 107 -22.46 -2.33 -5.16
CA PRO A 107 -23.11 -3.56 -5.62
C PRO A 107 -24.52 -3.20 -6.06
N GLY A 108 -24.85 -3.47 -7.33
CA GLY A 108 -26.18 -3.24 -7.86
C GLY A 108 -27.26 -3.96 -7.04
N GLY A 109 -28.41 -3.31 -6.85
CA GLY A 109 -29.58 -3.94 -6.22
C GLY A 109 -30.06 -5.15 -7.02
N GLU A 110 -30.62 -6.03 -6.30
CA GLU A 110 -31.27 -7.35 -6.59
C GLU A 110 -31.61 -7.74 -8.03
N SER A 111 -30.81 -7.85 -9.03
CA SER A 111 -31.19 -8.78 -10.11
C SER A 111 -30.18 -9.02 -11.23
N ASP A 112 -29.12 -8.24 -11.37
CA ASP A 112 -28.38 -8.36 -12.63
C ASP A 112 -26.85 -8.39 -12.52
N GLY A 113 -26.25 -8.44 -11.32
CA GLY A 113 -24.78 -8.47 -11.18
C GLY A 113 -24.07 -7.28 -11.82
N SER A 114 -24.80 -6.29 -12.31
CA SER A 114 -24.27 -5.06 -12.87
C SER A 114 -23.76 -4.15 -11.75
N LEU A 115 -22.56 -3.61 -11.93
CA LEU A 115 -22.02 -2.57 -11.06
C LEU A 115 -22.66 -1.25 -11.47
N ASP A 116 -23.54 -0.71 -10.63
CA ASP A 116 -24.04 0.65 -10.82
C ASP A 116 -22.90 1.65 -10.57
N ILE A 117 -22.52 2.33 -11.63
CA ILE A 117 -21.54 3.41 -11.57
C ILE A 117 -22.29 4.67 -11.12
N ILE A 118 -22.26 4.95 -9.82
CA ILE A 118 -22.78 6.21 -9.29
C ILE A 118 -21.66 7.24 -9.38
N SER A 119 -21.77 8.15 -10.32
CA SER A 119 -20.89 9.31 -10.44
C SER A 119 -21.30 10.39 -9.43
N GLU A 120 -20.93 10.25 -8.17
CA GLU A 120 -20.95 11.38 -7.24
C GLU A 120 -19.67 12.20 -7.39
N LEU A 121 -19.82 13.47 -7.72
CA LEU A 121 -18.74 14.47 -7.68
C LEU A 121 -18.36 14.76 -6.22
N LYS A 122 -17.56 13.90 -5.62
CA LYS A 122 -16.95 14.20 -4.31
C LYS A 122 -15.63 14.90 -4.54
N THR A 123 -15.55 16.13 -4.06
CA THR A 123 -14.33 16.94 -4.10
C THR A 123 -13.32 16.54 -3.05
N ARG A 124 -13.76 15.86 -1.98
CA ARG A 124 -12.93 15.43 -0.86
C ARG A 124 -13.27 14.03 -0.38
N TYR A 125 -12.24 13.25 -0.13
CA TYR A 125 -12.32 11.90 0.42
C TYR A 125 -11.35 11.72 1.59
N ILE A 126 -11.85 11.27 2.73
CA ILE A 126 -11.03 10.97 3.91
C ILE A 126 -11.09 9.47 4.18
N SER A 127 -9.94 8.84 4.31
CA SER A 127 -9.77 7.43 4.63
C SER A 127 -9.06 7.29 5.98
N PHE A 128 -9.63 6.46 6.86
CA PHE A 128 -8.97 6.00 8.09
C PHE A 128 -8.93 4.48 8.04
N ALA A 129 -7.73 3.91 7.95
CA ALA A 129 -7.55 2.49 7.75
C ALA A 129 -6.48 1.90 8.68
N PRO A 130 -6.89 1.20 9.76
CA PRO A 130 -6.00 0.31 10.49
C PRO A 130 -5.58 -0.87 9.62
N ARG A 131 -4.32 -1.28 9.77
CA ARG A 131 -3.69 -2.34 9.02
C ARG A 131 -2.93 -3.28 9.94
N LEU A 132 -3.05 -4.58 9.69
CA LEU A 132 -2.30 -5.64 10.34
C LEU A 132 -1.61 -6.50 9.28
N GLN A 133 -0.32 -6.67 9.41
CA GLN A 133 0.48 -7.52 8.56
C GLN A 133 1.21 -8.55 9.42
N LEU A 134 1.07 -9.81 9.07
CA LEU A 134 1.77 -10.94 9.69
C LEU A 134 2.68 -11.55 8.63
N GLU A 135 3.89 -11.89 9.02
CA GLU A 135 4.83 -12.62 8.20
C GLU A 135 5.44 -13.76 9.02
N TRP A 136 5.41 -14.96 8.48
CA TRP A 136 5.94 -16.12 9.15
C TRP A 136 6.86 -16.91 8.23
N THR A 137 8.11 -17.03 8.66
CA THR A 137 9.14 -17.84 8.00
C THR A 137 9.60 -18.94 8.96
N PRO A 138 9.01 -20.16 8.88
CA PRO A 138 9.41 -21.27 9.72
C PRO A 138 10.89 -21.57 9.57
N GLY A 139 11.57 -21.97 10.65
CA GLY A 139 12.97 -22.36 10.62
C GLY A 139 13.93 -21.30 10.09
N GLN A 140 13.62 -20.01 10.30
CA GLN A 140 14.48 -18.89 9.87
C GLN A 140 15.84 -18.98 10.54
N PHE A 141 16.90 -19.15 9.74
CA PHE A 141 18.27 -19.02 10.20
C PHE A 141 18.67 -17.55 10.30
N TYR A 142 19.44 -17.23 11.33
CA TYR A 142 19.92 -15.88 11.56
C TYR A 142 21.27 -15.88 12.27
N TYR A 143 21.96 -14.77 12.24
CA TYR A 143 23.08 -14.50 13.12
C TYR A 143 22.98 -13.11 13.74
N LEU A 144 23.67 -12.92 14.84
CA LEU A 144 23.73 -11.64 15.53
C LEU A 144 25.04 -10.92 15.16
N LYS A 145 24.91 -9.70 14.67
CA LYS A 145 26.03 -8.80 14.44
C LYS A 145 25.93 -7.63 15.42
N GLY A 146 26.67 -7.71 16.52
CA GLY A 146 26.49 -6.80 17.63
C GLY A 146 25.08 -6.92 18.24
N ASN A 147 24.37 -5.82 18.32
CA ASN A 147 22.97 -5.78 18.82
C ASN A 147 21.91 -5.87 17.70
N ARG A 148 22.29 -6.38 16.52
CA ARG A 148 21.39 -6.47 15.37
C ARG A 148 21.26 -7.90 14.88
N LYS A 149 20.01 -8.35 14.70
CA LYS A 149 19.69 -9.64 14.08
C LYS A 149 19.72 -9.50 12.57
N ILE A 150 20.43 -10.41 11.90
CA ILE A 150 20.49 -10.52 10.44
C ILE A 150 19.90 -11.87 10.05
N ASN A 151 18.75 -11.85 9.39
CA ASN A 151 18.14 -13.05 8.84
C ASN A 151 18.94 -13.54 7.63
N LEU A 152 19.13 -14.84 7.53
CA LEU A 152 19.84 -15.50 6.43
C LEU A 152 18.81 -16.13 5.47
N TYR A 153 18.57 -17.40 5.63
CA TYR A 153 17.67 -18.17 4.78
C TYR A 153 16.79 -19.07 5.61
N SER A 154 15.79 -19.65 4.98
CA SER A 154 14.97 -20.73 5.54
C SER A 154 14.79 -21.80 4.47
N TYR A 155 14.66 -23.05 4.90
CA TYR A 155 14.27 -24.15 4.00
C TYR A 155 12.75 -24.19 3.75
N PHE A 156 12.00 -23.41 4.49
CA PHE A 156 10.54 -23.36 4.40
C PHE A 156 10.10 -22.08 3.69
N PRO A 157 8.92 -22.09 3.08
CA PRO A 157 8.34 -20.88 2.52
C PRO A 157 8.03 -19.82 3.58
N THR A 158 8.02 -18.57 3.16
CA THR A 158 7.52 -17.44 3.95
C THR A 158 6.05 -17.25 3.64
N PHE A 159 5.23 -17.22 4.65
CA PHE A 159 3.80 -16.93 4.58
C PHE A 159 3.55 -15.50 5.03
N SER A 160 2.71 -14.79 4.31
CA SER A 160 2.31 -13.44 4.67
C SER A 160 0.79 -13.33 4.67
N PHE A 161 0.29 -12.59 5.64
CA PHE A 161 -1.11 -12.21 5.75
C PHE A 161 -1.19 -10.70 5.94
N ASP A 162 -2.02 -10.04 5.17
CA ASP A 162 -2.23 -8.60 5.22
C ASP A 162 -3.72 -8.32 5.34
N TYR A 163 -4.11 -7.60 6.39
CA TYR A 163 -5.48 -7.19 6.64
C TYR A 163 -5.54 -5.68 6.78
N GLU A 164 -6.46 -5.06 6.07
CA GLU A 164 -6.70 -3.62 6.12
C GLU A 164 -8.20 -3.36 6.14
N ARG A 165 -8.63 -2.46 7.01
CA ARG A 165 -10.02 -2.10 7.17
C ARG A 165 -10.22 -0.59 7.15
N GLY A 166 -10.93 -0.07 6.16
CA GLY A 166 -11.44 1.30 6.15
C GLY A 166 -12.63 1.44 7.09
N ILE A 167 -12.53 2.34 8.06
CA ILE A 167 -13.57 2.58 9.08
C ILE A 167 -14.23 3.92 8.81
N LYS A 168 -15.53 3.92 8.50
CA LYS A 168 -16.35 5.13 8.33
C LYS A 168 -16.62 5.83 9.65
N GLY A 169 -16.60 7.16 9.64
CA GLY A 169 -16.98 8.01 10.79
C GLY A 169 -15.82 8.36 11.72
N VAL A 170 -14.69 7.64 11.69
CA VAL A 170 -13.51 7.98 12.47
C VAL A 170 -12.74 9.09 11.73
N LEU A 171 -12.45 10.20 12.40
CA LEU A 171 -11.80 11.38 11.81
C LEU A 171 -12.50 11.89 10.54
N ASN A 172 -13.83 11.83 10.49
CA ASN A 172 -14.66 12.15 9.33
C ASN A 172 -14.38 11.28 8.09
N SER A 173 -13.85 10.08 8.29
CA SER A 173 -13.64 9.11 7.22
C SER A 173 -14.95 8.73 6.54
N THR A 174 -14.91 8.69 5.22
CA THR A 174 -16.06 8.33 4.37
C THR A 174 -15.93 6.92 3.78
N GLY A 175 -14.74 6.31 3.78
CA GLY A 175 -14.50 4.98 3.25
C GLY A 175 -14.91 3.86 4.22
N ARG A 176 -15.53 2.80 3.69
CA ARG A 176 -15.87 1.57 4.43
C ARG A 176 -15.59 0.35 3.56
N TYR A 177 -14.45 -0.27 3.82
CA TYR A 177 -14.03 -1.47 3.10
C TYR A 177 -13.23 -2.41 4.01
N GLU A 178 -13.10 -3.65 3.60
CA GLU A 178 -12.19 -4.62 4.20
C GLU A 178 -11.42 -5.33 3.11
N LYS A 179 -10.12 -5.43 3.27
CA LYS A 179 -9.21 -6.09 2.35
C LYS A 179 -8.39 -7.14 3.09
N ILE A 180 -8.35 -8.33 2.52
CA ILE A 180 -7.53 -9.45 2.99
C ILE A 180 -6.62 -9.88 1.86
N GLU A 181 -5.35 -10.12 2.16
CA GLU A 181 -4.36 -10.63 1.23
C GLU A 181 -3.54 -11.72 1.91
N VAL A 182 -3.38 -12.86 1.24
CA VAL A 182 -2.54 -13.97 1.68
C VAL A 182 -1.52 -14.26 0.60
N ASP A 183 -0.29 -14.48 1.00
CA ASP A 183 0.81 -14.67 0.07
C ASP A 183 1.79 -15.71 0.63
N MET A 184 2.31 -16.56 -0.24
CA MET A 184 3.37 -17.52 0.07
C MET A 184 4.50 -17.33 -0.94
N GLN A 185 5.71 -17.16 -0.44
CA GLN A 185 6.92 -17.07 -1.27
C GLN A 185 7.97 -18.05 -0.80
N HIS A 186 8.69 -18.65 -1.74
CA HIS A 186 9.76 -19.57 -1.42
C HIS A 186 10.92 -19.42 -2.38
N HIS A 187 12.13 -19.44 -1.82
CA HIS A 187 13.38 -19.42 -2.54
C HIS A 187 14.14 -20.71 -2.25
N ILE A 188 14.23 -21.60 -3.23
CA ILE A 188 14.91 -22.90 -3.13
C ILE A 188 16.25 -22.80 -3.84
N ARG A 189 17.33 -23.03 -3.09
CA ARG A 189 18.69 -23.12 -3.64
C ARG A 189 18.97 -24.55 -4.05
N LEU A 190 19.14 -24.80 -5.34
CA LEU A 190 19.43 -26.13 -5.90
C LEU A 190 20.93 -26.40 -6.03
N GLY A 191 21.79 -25.43 -5.71
CA GLY A 191 23.25 -25.53 -5.81
C GLY A 191 23.92 -24.18 -5.85
N LEU A 192 25.16 -24.13 -6.34
CA LEU A 192 25.97 -22.89 -6.34
C LEU A 192 25.45 -21.83 -7.33
N MET A 193 24.75 -22.24 -8.41
CA MET A 193 24.32 -21.34 -9.48
C MET A 193 22.85 -21.56 -9.93
N ARG A 194 22.07 -22.29 -9.15
CA ARG A 194 20.69 -22.62 -9.53
C ARG A 194 19.73 -22.34 -8.38
N ASP A 195 18.82 -21.43 -8.61
CA ASP A 195 17.77 -21.04 -7.69
C ASP A 195 16.41 -21.18 -8.34
N ILE A 196 15.43 -21.61 -7.56
CA ILE A 196 14.02 -21.53 -7.92
C ILE A 196 13.35 -20.56 -6.95
N TYR A 197 12.74 -19.53 -7.49
CA TYR A 197 11.89 -18.61 -6.75
C TYR A 197 10.45 -18.72 -7.26
N TYR A 198 9.52 -18.95 -6.35
CA TYR A 198 8.11 -18.90 -6.68
C TYR A 198 7.32 -18.13 -5.62
N ARG A 199 6.26 -17.54 -6.06
CA ARG A 199 5.33 -16.79 -5.24
C ARG A 199 3.91 -17.07 -5.69
N VAL A 200 3.03 -17.36 -4.72
CA VAL A 200 1.60 -17.58 -4.92
C VAL A 200 0.85 -16.75 -3.89
N GLY A 201 -0.14 -16.01 -4.32
CA GLY A 201 -0.93 -15.19 -3.43
C GLY A 201 -2.34 -15.00 -3.96
N ALA A 202 -3.23 -14.68 -3.04
CA ALA A 202 -4.61 -14.31 -3.32
C ALA A 202 -5.03 -13.18 -2.41
N GLY A 203 -5.92 -12.33 -2.91
CA GLY A 203 -6.48 -11.26 -2.13
C GLY A 203 -7.92 -10.97 -2.54
N ALA A 204 -8.69 -10.49 -1.60
CA ALA A 204 -10.08 -10.13 -1.83
C ALA A 204 -10.49 -8.94 -0.96
N PHE A 205 -11.48 -8.22 -1.45
CA PHE A 205 -12.26 -7.31 -0.63
C PHE A 205 -13.46 -8.06 -0.07
N THR A 206 -13.49 -8.24 1.24
CA THR A 206 -14.59 -8.93 1.94
C THR A 206 -15.77 -8.00 2.21
N ASN A 207 -15.51 -6.70 2.25
CA ASN A 207 -16.53 -5.66 2.36
C ASN A 207 -16.21 -4.54 1.37
N LYS A 208 -17.24 -4.09 0.60
CA LYS A 208 -17.08 -3.10 -0.48
C LYS A 208 -18.16 -2.00 -0.41
N HIS A 209 -18.78 -1.76 0.76
CA HIS A 209 -19.93 -0.85 0.85
C HIS A 209 -19.63 0.58 0.40
N GLU A 210 -18.44 1.10 0.67
CA GLU A 210 -17.99 2.42 0.24
C GLU A 210 -16.50 2.34 -0.10
N LEU A 211 -16.20 1.65 -1.18
CA LEU A 211 -14.86 1.50 -1.71
C LEU A 211 -14.62 2.53 -2.81
N TYR A 212 -13.68 3.43 -2.57
CA TYR A 212 -13.27 4.41 -3.56
C TYR A 212 -12.20 3.82 -4.48
N PHE A 213 -12.20 4.25 -5.73
CA PHE A 213 -11.24 3.79 -6.74
C PHE A 213 -9.78 3.89 -6.27
N VAL A 214 -9.46 4.91 -5.47
CA VAL A 214 -8.12 5.13 -4.91
C VAL A 214 -7.64 4.02 -3.98
N ASP A 215 -8.58 3.33 -3.34
CA ASP A 215 -8.31 2.24 -2.40
C ASP A 215 -8.30 0.86 -3.08
N PHE A 216 -8.55 0.80 -4.41
CA PHE A 216 -8.40 -0.43 -5.16
C PHE A 216 -6.95 -0.93 -5.11
N ALA A 217 -6.78 -2.14 -4.67
CA ALA A 217 -5.48 -2.81 -4.65
C ALA A 217 -5.32 -3.70 -5.88
N ASN A 218 -4.16 -3.62 -6.50
CA ASN A 218 -3.73 -4.61 -7.47
C ASN A 218 -2.96 -5.71 -6.71
N PHE A 219 -3.61 -6.81 -6.39
CA PHE A 219 -3.03 -7.94 -5.66
C PHE A 219 -1.89 -8.63 -6.41
N SER A 220 -1.69 -8.36 -7.71
CA SER A 220 -0.61 -8.93 -8.50
C SER A 220 0.75 -8.27 -8.28
N LYS A 221 0.79 -7.09 -7.66
CA LYS A 221 2.01 -6.28 -7.47
C LYS A 221 2.21 -5.94 -6.00
N ARG A 222 2.64 -6.90 -5.20
CA ARG A 222 3.21 -6.56 -3.90
C ARG A 222 4.63 -6.05 -4.13
N ASN A 223 4.90 -4.80 -3.81
CA ASN A 223 6.27 -4.31 -3.74
C ASN A 223 6.98 -5.07 -2.63
N LEU A 224 7.85 -5.99 -3.01
CA LEU A 224 8.78 -6.60 -2.08
C LEU A 224 9.61 -5.48 -1.44
N PRO A 225 9.79 -5.47 -0.12
CA PRO A 225 10.82 -4.63 0.46
C PRO A 225 12.16 -5.13 -0.10
N VAL A 226 12.85 -4.27 -0.84
CA VAL A 226 14.24 -4.47 -1.29
C VAL A 226 15.15 -4.31 -0.07
#